data_d7ebc01e8e0946d731d6fa6f7648e0d3
#
_entry.id   d7ebc01e8e0946d731d6fa6f7648e0d3
#
_cell.length_a   1.000
_cell.length_b   1.000
_cell.length_c   1.000
_cell.angle_alpha   90.00
_cell.angle_beta   90.00
_cell.angle_gamma   90.00
#
_symmetry.space_group_name_H-M   'P 1'
#
loop_
_entity.id
_entity.type
_entity.pdbx_description
1 polymer ?
#
loop_
_entity_poly.entity_id
_entity_poly.type
_entity_poly.pdbx_seq_one_letter_code
_entity_poly.pdbx_strand_id
1 'polypeptide(L)'
;MDIFAEWQNGGTELRWRSTTAANDSREVAVFSRRCGTPGAPALVLVHGFPTSSIDYFALAGELSSEFDIFLLDFPGYGLSDKPPAPHIYSLYDDARLLVYAITQVWKLTEYRMLTHDRGSSVGMIALEMLAAQDPPAVPVDLILTNETASVSTSPA
;
A
#
# COMPACT_ATOMS: atom_id res chain seq x y z
N MET A 1 3.22 -25.30 -7.49
CA MET A 1 2.99 -24.40 -6.32
C MET A 1 1.95 -23.38 -6.76
N ASP A 2 0.86 -23.25 -6.02
CA ASP A 2 -0.16 -22.23 -6.30
C ASP A 2 0.22 -20.94 -5.56
N ILE A 3 0.83 -20.02 -6.32
CA ILE A 3 1.32 -18.73 -5.81
C ILE A 3 0.20 -17.94 -5.14
N PHE A 4 -1.00 -17.98 -5.72
CA PHE A 4 -2.14 -17.25 -5.18
C PHE A 4 -2.58 -17.80 -3.81
N ALA A 5 -2.67 -19.12 -3.69
CA ALA A 5 -3.01 -19.76 -2.42
C ALA A 5 -1.94 -19.49 -1.35
N GLU A 6 -0.67 -19.55 -1.71
CA GLU A 6 0.44 -19.20 -0.79
C GLU A 6 0.36 -17.74 -0.35
N TRP A 7 0.10 -16.82 -1.30
CA TRP A 7 -0.04 -15.40 -0.98
C TRP A 7 -1.18 -15.15 -0.02
N GLN A 8 -2.35 -15.71 -0.31
CA GLN A 8 -3.55 -15.59 0.51
C GLN A 8 -3.35 -16.15 1.93
N ASN A 9 -2.79 -17.36 2.04
CA ASN A 9 -2.60 -18.03 3.33
C ASN A 9 -1.62 -17.31 4.27
N GLY A 10 -0.69 -16.53 3.72
CA GLY A 10 0.26 -15.73 4.51
C GLY A 10 -0.26 -14.35 4.88
N GLY A 11 -1.47 -14.01 4.52
CA GLY A 11 -2.09 -12.72 4.81
C GLY A 11 -2.92 -12.70 6.07
N THR A 12 -3.30 -11.50 6.46
CA THR A 12 -4.22 -11.19 7.56
C THR A 12 -5.26 -10.18 7.07
N GLU A 13 -6.33 -10.04 7.82
CA GLU A 13 -7.36 -9.05 7.55
C GLU A 13 -7.25 -7.90 8.53
N LEU A 14 -7.23 -6.67 8.03
CA LEU A 14 -7.41 -5.46 8.83
C LEU A 14 -8.76 -4.83 8.51
N ARG A 15 -9.35 -4.15 9.49
CA ARG A 15 -10.62 -3.44 9.32
C ARG A 15 -10.34 -1.95 9.11
N TRP A 16 -10.88 -1.42 8.04
CA TRP A 16 -10.77 -0.02 7.68
C TRP A 16 -12.14 0.63 7.58
N ARG A 17 -12.28 1.82 8.15
CA ARG A 17 -13.47 2.66 7.94
C ARG A 17 -13.12 3.77 6.99
N SER A 18 -13.80 3.78 5.85
CA SER A 18 -13.67 4.87 4.89
C SER A 18 -13.96 6.21 5.56
N THR A 19 -13.09 7.19 5.31
CA THR A 19 -13.26 8.56 5.80
C THR A 19 -13.96 9.46 4.79
N THR A 20 -14.31 8.91 3.63
CA THR A 20 -15.09 9.61 2.62
C THR A 20 -16.54 9.67 3.05
N ALA A 21 -17.08 10.87 3.23
CA ALA A 21 -18.46 11.06 3.73
C ALA A 21 -19.52 10.29 2.92
N ALA A 22 -19.32 10.16 1.61
CA ALA A 22 -20.22 9.40 0.73
C ALA A 22 -20.26 7.89 1.02
N ASN A 23 -19.29 7.35 1.77
CA ASN A 23 -19.22 5.94 2.13
C ASN A 23 -19.82 5.64 3.51
N ASP A 24 -20.45 6.61 4.18
CA ASP A 24 -21.10 6.48 5.50
C ASP A 24 -20.23 5.79 6.56
N SER A 25 -18.92 6.05 6.54
CA SER A 25 -17.96 5.37 7.42
C SER A 25 -18.05 3.83 7.35
N ARG A 26 -18.46 3.28 6.21
CA ARG A 26 -18.57 1.84 5.99
C ARG A 26 -17.24 1.16 6.31
N GLU A 27 -17.33 0.10 7.09
CA GLU A 27 -16.17 -0.76 7.37
C GLU A 27 -15.97 -1.73 6.22
N VAL A 28 -14.73 -1.86 5.77
CA VAL A 28 -14.29 -2.80 4.74
C VAL A 28 -13.18 -3.68 5.29
N ALA A 29 -13.15 -4.95 4.87
CA ALA A 29 -12.06 -5.85 5.14
C ALA A 29 -10.94 -5.59 4.12
N VAL A 30 -9.74 -5.37 4.61
CA VAL A 30 -8.55 -5.09 3.81
C VAL A 30 -7.55 -6.22 4.03
N PHE A 31 -7.17 -6.87 2.95
CA PHE A 31 -6.09 -7.85 2.99
C PHE A 31 -4.77 -7.15 3.27
N SER A 32 -4.02 -7.66 4.23
CA SER A 32 -2.69 -7.19 4.59
C SER A 32 -1.74 -8.36 4.72
N ARG A 33 -0.52 -8.20 4.30
CA ARG A 33 0.52 -9.21 4.42
C ARG A 33 1.79 -8.61 5.02
N ARG A 34 2.40 -9.37 5.93
CA ARG A 34 3.76 -9.15 6.40
C ARG A 34 4.57 -10.40 6.06
N CYS A 35 5.73 -10.20 5.45
CA CYS A 35 6.64 -11.29 5.11
C CYS A 35 8.10 -10.82 5.21
N GLY A 36 9.04 -11.75 5.01
CA GLY A 36 10.46 -11.46 5.18
C GLY A 36 10.94 -11.71 6.60
N THR A 37 12.00 -11.01 7.00
CA THR A 37 12.68 -11.20 8.29
C THR A 37 12.15 -10.23 9.34
N PRO A 38 11.39 -10.70 10.36
CA PRO A 38 10.86 -9.81 11.39
C PRO A 38 11.98 -9.05 12.12
N GLY A 39 11.81 -7.73 12.22
CA GLY A 39 12.78 -6.83 12.89
C GLY A 39 13.95 -6.39 12.00
N ALA A 40 14.05 -6.85 10.76
CA ALA A 40 14.91 -6.24 9.74
C ALA A 40 14.38 -4.84 9.36
N PRO A 41 15.12 -4.03 8.57
CA PRO A 41 14.63 -2.75 8.09
C PRO A 41 13.25 -2.88 7.42
N ALA A 42 12.29 -2.07 7.83
CA ALA A 42 10.93 -2.16 7.31
C ALA A 42 10.83 -1.63 5.87
N LEU A 43 10.10 -2.36 5.02
CA LEU A 43 9.81 -1.99 3.63
C LEU A 43 8.31 -2.10 3.36
N VAL A 44 7.69 -0.99 2.99
CA VAL A 44 6.29 -0.93 2.56
C VAL A 44 6.23 -0.98 1.04
N LEU A 45 5.48 -1.94 0.48
CA LEU A 45 5.26 -2.07 -0.95
C LEU A 45 3.82 -1.71 -1.30
N VAL A 46 3.64 -0.75 -2.21
CA VAL A 46 2.33 -0.17 -2.56
C VAL A 46 2.00 -0.48 -4.01
N HIS A 47 0.97 -1.31 -4.21
CA HIS A 47 0.59 -1.81 -5.55
C HIS A 47 -0.13 -0.78 -6.41
N GLY A 48 -0.15 -1.04 -7.72
CA GLY A 48 -0.79 -0.22 -8.73
C GLY A 48 -2.12 -0.74 -9.25
N PHE A 49 -2.54 -0.21 -10.40
CA PHE A 49 -3.72 -0.59 -11.15
C PHE A 49 -3.31 -1.48 -12.35
N PRO A 50 -4.10 -2.49 -12.72
CA PRO A 50 -5.37 -2.95 -12.12
C PRO A 50 -5.20 -4.16 -11.17
N THR A 51 -4.03 -4.35 -10.61
CA THR A 51 -3.63 -5.55 -9.89
C THR A 51 -3.71 -5.40 -8.36
N SER A 52 -2.82 -6.06 -7.61
CA SER A 52 -2.82 -6.07 -6.16
C SER A 52 -1.42 -6.36 -5.61
N SER A 53 -1.28 -6.49 -4.30
CA SER A 53 -0.01 -6.77 -3.66
C SER A 53 0.70 -8.04 -4.14
N ILE A 54 -0.01 -8.96 -4.79
CA ILE A 54 0.57 -10.21 -5.33
C ILE A 54 1.62 -9.94 -6.44
N ASP A 55 1.57 -8.78 -7.10
CA ASP A 55 2.58 -8.39 -8.09
C ASP A 55 3.98 -8.36 -7.48
N TYR A 56 4.06 -8.13 -6.19
CA TYR A 56 5.31 -8.14 -5.45
C TYR A 56 5.77 -9.53 -4.98
N PHE A 57 5.07 -10.62 -5.33
CA PHE A 57 5.40 -11.96 -4.86
C PHE A 57 6.88 -12.32 -5.08
N ALA A 58 7.37 -12.13 -6.30
CA ALA A 58 8.77 -12.44 -6.64
C ALA A 58 9.75 -11.49 -5.92
N LEU A 59 9.48 -10.18 -5.97
CA LEU A 59 10.33 -9.17 -5.32
C LEU A 59 10.37 -9.37 -3.80
N ALA A 60 9.24 -9.65 -3.17
CA ALA A 60 9.16 -9.92 -1.74
C ALA A 60 9.96 -11.18 -1.37
N GLY A 61 9.94 -12.21 -2.24
CA GLY A 61 10.77 -13.40 -2.07
C GLY A 61 12.27 -13.08 -2.09
N GLU A 62 12.71 -12.33 -3.09
CA GLU A 62 14.12 -11.92 -3.24
C GLU A 62 14.63 -11.05 -2.07
N LEU A 63 13.78 -10.16 -1.56
CA LEU A 63 14.12 -9.24 -0.49
C LEU A 63 13.87 -9.79 0.92
N SER A 64 13.31 -10.98 1.05
CA SER A 64 12.82 -11.54 2.32
C SER A 64 13.91 -11.76 3.39
N SER A 65 15.17 -11.95 2.98
CA SER A 65 16.29 -12.08 3.93
C SER A 65 16.77 -10.74 4.48
N GLU A 66 16.51 -9.63 3.81
CA GLU A 66 17.05 -8.32 4.12
C GLU A 66 16.03 -7.35 4.73
N PHE A 67 14.73 -7.58 4.48
CA PHE A 67 13.68 -6.67 4.90
C PHE A 67 12.54 -7.38 5.64
N ASP A 68 11.89 -6.60 6.50
CA ASP A 68 10.59 -6.87 7.08
C ASP A 68 9.54 -6.15 6.22
N ILE A 69 8.80 -6.90 5.38
CA ILE A 69 8.04 -6.38 4.26
C ILE A 69 6.56 -6.29 4.62
N PHE A 70 5.94 -5.16 4.36
CA PHE A 70 4.54 -4.84 4.64
C PHE A 70 3.79 -4.45 3.36
N LEU A 71 2.64 -5.10 3.14
CA LEU A 71 1.79 -4.88 1.97
C LEU A 71 0.31 -4.89 2.39
N LEU A 72 -0.51 -4.26 1.57
CA LEU A 72 -1.96 -4.41 1.63
C LEU A 72 -2.56 -4.35 0.21
N ASP A 73 -3.77 -4.86 0.06
CA ASP A 73 -4.59 -4.64 -1.13
C ASP A 73 -5.58 -3.50 -0.85
N PHE A 74 -5.60 -2.47 -1.68
CA PHE A 74 -6.61 -1.42 -1.52
C PHE A 74 -8.03 -1.95 -1.75
N PRO A 75 -9.07 -1.35 -1.13
CA PRO A 75 -10.45 -1.68 -1.42
C PRO A 75 -10.74 -1.67 -2.93
N GLY A 76 -11.44 -2.69 -3.41
CA GLY A 76 -11.68 -2.89 -4.83
C GLY A 76 -10.65 -3.77 -5.54
N TYR A 77 -9.52 -4.08 -4.90
CA TYR A 77 -8.43 -4.86 -5.49
C TYR A 77 -8.14 -6.15 -4.73
N GLY A 78 -7.48 -7.08 -5.41
CA GLY A 78 -6.93 -8.30 -4.85
C GLY A 78 -7.87 -9.08 -3.94
N LEU A 79 -7.43 -9.33 -2.72
CA LEU A 79 -8.14 -10.08 -1.69
C LEU A 79 -8.93 -9.19 -0.72
N SER A 80 -8.87 -7.86 -0.88
CA SER A 80 -9.69 -6.93 -0.12
C SER A 80 -11.13 -6.89 -0.59
N ASP A 81 -12.04 -6.39 0.25
CA ASP A 81 -13.43 -6.16 -0.08
C ASP A 81 -13.61 -5.29 -1.32
N LYS A 82 -14.67 -5.58 -2.07
CA LYS A 82 -15.08 -4.84 -3.27
C LYS A 82 -16.50 -4.30 -3.09
N PRO A 83 -16.68 -3.29 -2.20
CA PRO A 83 -18.00 -2.75 -1.94
C PRO A 83 -18.68 -2.29 -3.23
N PRO A 84 -19.94 -2.68 -3.46
CA PRO A 84 -20.70 -2.20 -4.63
C PRO A 84 -21.10 -0.74 -4.48
N ALA A 85 -21.57 -0.14 -5.57
CA ALA A 85 -22.20 1.17 -5.52
C ALA A 85 -23.24 1.25 -4.36
N PRO A 86 -23.36 2.38 -3.69
CA PRO A 86 -22.82 3.69 -3.99
C PRO A 86 -21.41 3.95 -3.41
N HIS A 87 -20.63 2.93 -3.06
CA HIS A 87 -19.28 3.13 -2.55
C HIS A 87 -18.43 3.90 -3.57
N ILE A 88 -17.72 4.92 -3.08
CA ILE A 88 -16.81 5.73 -3.90
C ILE A 88 -15.37 5.32 -3.60
N TYR A 89 -14.67 4.83 -4.61
CA TYR A 89 -13.24 4.55 -4.55
C TYR A 89 -12.45 5.84 -4.82
N SER A 90 -11.53 6.18 -3.93
CA SER A 90 -10.81 7.44 -3.98
C SER A 90 -9.34 7.24 -3.63
N LEU A 91 -8.43 7.89 -4.40
CA LEU A 91 -7.00 7.91 -4.09
C LEU A 91 -6.72 8.50 -2.71
N TYR A 92 -7.51 9.48 -2.28
CA TYR A 92 -7.37 10.10 -0.96
C TYR A 92 -7.79 9.15 0.16
N ASP A 93 -8.83 8.34 -0.04
CA ASP A 93 -9.26 7.37 0.96
C ASP A 93 -8.26 6.21 1.07
N ASP A 94 -7.71 5.75 -0.07
CA ASP A 94 -6.63 4.77 -0.10
C ASP A 94 -5.35 5.30 0.57
N ALA A 95 -5.01 6.58 0.36
CA ALA A 95 -3.88 7.21 1.05
C ALA A 95 -4.10 7.26 2.57
N ARG A 96 -5.30 7.58 3.04
CA ARG A 96 -5.63 7.54 4.48
C ARG A 96 -5.57 6.12 5.04
N LEU A 97 -6.03 5.12 4.28
CA LEU A 97 -5.86 3.71 4.65
C LEU A 97 -4.38 3.36 4.79
N LEU A 98 -3.54 3.76 3.84
CA LEU A 98 -2.10 3.52 3.89
C LEU A 98 -1.46 4.18 5.11
N VAL A 99 -1.80 5.44 5.39
CA VAL A 99 -1.35 6.16 6.59
C VAL A 99 -1.79 5.43 7.87
N TYR A 100 -3.05 4.99 7.93
CA TYR A 100 -3.58 4.22 9.05
C TYR A 100 -2.82 2.90 9.23
N ALA A 101 -2.58 2.17 8.16
CA ALA A 101 -1.82 0.93 8.21
C ALA A 101 -0.41 1.15 8.75
N ILE A 102 0.31 2.14 8.24
CA ILE A 102 1.69 2.47 8.65
C ILE A 102 1.73 2.86 10.12
N THR A 103 0.85 3.77 10.56
CA THR A 103 0.97 4.42 11.88
C THR A 103 0.23 3.69 12.99
N GLN A 104 -0.92 3.07 12.69
CA GLN A 104 -1.79 2.48 13.72
C GLN A 104 -1.72 0.95 13.75
N VAL A 105 -1.59 0.30 12.59
CA VAL A 105 -1.61 -1.17 12.49
C VAL A 105 -0.20 -1.72 12.59
N TRP A 106 0.68 -1.30 11.68
CA TRP A 106 2.07 -1.77 11.62
C TRP A 106 2.99 -1.02 12.58
N LYS A 107 2.62 0.20 12.97
CA LYS A 107 3.33 1.07 13.94
C LYS A 107 4.79 1.29 13.53
N LEU A 108 4.99 1.57 12.25
CA LEU A 108 6.32 1.81 11.70
C LEU A 108 6.77 3.23 12.03
N THR A 109 7.97 3.35 12.60
CA THR A 109 8.62 4.64 12.93
C THR A 109 9.78 4.96 12.01
N GLU A 110 10.40 3.92 11.45
CA GLU A 110 11.46 4.01 10.46
C GLU A 110 11.20 2.93 9.40
N TYR A 111 11.02 3.33 8.15
CA TYR A 111 10.70 2.42 7.06
C TYR A 111 11.06 3.03 5.70
N ARG A 112 11.17 2.17 4.71
CA ARG A 112 11.29 2.52 3.30
C ARG A 112 9.97 2.26 2.60
N MET A 113 9.68 3.00 1.52
CA MET A 113 8.48 2.76 0.74
C MET A 113 8.83 2.65 -0.74
N LEU A 114 8.31 1.61 -1.39
CA LEU A 114 8.34 1.44 -2.84
C LEU A 114 6.91 1.41 -3.35
N THR A 115 6.63 2.24 -4.33
CA THR A 115 5.31 2.39 -4.93
C THR A 115 5.37 2.16 -6.43
N HIS A 116 4.29 1.67 -7.01
CA HIS A 116 4.18 1.40 -8.45
C HIS A 116 2.87 1.92 -9.01
N ASP A 117 2.92 2.53 -10.22
CA ASP A 117 1.75 2.99 -10.99
C ASP A 117 0.80 3.85 -10.15
N ARG A 118 -0.50 3.47 -10.04
CA ARG A 118 -1.50 4.14 -9.18
C ARG A 118 -1.04 4.24 -7.72
N GLY A 119 -0.29 3.24 -7.25
CA GLY A 119 0.31 3.26 -5.91
C GLY A 119 1.26 4.43 -5.69
N SER A 120 1.90 4.96 -6.75
CA SER A 120 2.75 6.14 -6.64
C SER A 120 1.92 7.40 -6.35
N SER A 121 0.76 7.55 -6.97
CA SER A 121 -0.17 8.64 -6.66
C SER A 121 -0.70 8.54 -5.22
N VAL A 122 -1.08 7.34 -4.78
CA VAL A 122 -1.51 7.09 -3.39
C VAL A 122 -0.37 7.37 -2.41
N GLY A 123 0.85 6.90 -2.71
CA GLY A 123 2.04 7.11 -1.88
C GLY A 123 2.40 8.58 -1.71
N MET A 124 2.31 9.39 -2.78
CA MET A 124 2.57 10.83 -2.71
C MET A 124 1.54 11.56 -1.84
N ILE A 125 0.25 11.23 -1.97
CA ILE A 125 -0.80 11.80 -1.12
C ILE A 125 -0.58 11.37 0.34
N ALA A 126 -0.25 10.09 0.57
CA ALA A 126 0.05 9.58 1.91
C ALA A 126 1.27 10.27 2.51
N LEU A 127 2.33 10.54 1.73
CA LEU A 127 3.52 11.25 2.17
C LEU A 127 3.19 12.64 2.70
N GLU A 128 2.33 13.39 2.02
CA GLU A 128 1.86 14.70 2.49
C GLU A 128 1.15 14.58 3.84
N MET A 129 0.27 13.58 3.99
CA MET A 129 -0.45 13.33 5.25
C MET A 129 0.49 12.90 6.38
N LEU A 130 1.50 12.08 6.09
CA LEU A 130 2.49 11.59 7.06
C LEU A 130 3.43 12.71 7.51
N ALA A 131 3.79 13.62 6.60
CA ALA A 131 4.61 14.79 6.91
C ALA A 131 3.89 15.80 7.82
N ALA A 132 2.56 15.85 7.74
CA ALA A 132 1.73 16.75 8.56
C ALA A 132 1.46 16.21 9.98
N GLN A 133 1.91 15.01 10.33
CA GLN A 133 1.75 14.45 11.68
C GLN A 133 2.77 15.05 12.65
N ASP A 134 2.49 14.93 13.94
CA ASP A 134 3.40 15.34 15.01
C ASP A 134 3.65 14.15 15.99
N PRO A 135 4.85 13.54 15.97
CA PRO A 135 5.97 13.79 15.06
C PRO A 135 5.67 13.30 13.62
N PRO A 136 6.34 13.84 12.60
CA PRO A 136 6.22 13.36 11.23
C PRO A 136 6.60 11.87 11.09
N ALA A 137 5.81 11.12 10.32
CA ALA A 137 5.99 9.67 10.13
C ALA A 137 6.36 9.32 8.68
N VAL A 138 7.21 10.13 8.05
CA VAL A 138 7.64 9.95 6.66
C VAL A 138 8.64 8.80 6.49
N PRO A 139 8.67 8.10 5.34
CA PRO A 139 9.68 7.09 5.07
C PRO A 139 11.09 7.71 4.98
N VAL A 140 12.10 6.95 5.37
CA VAL A 140 13.51 7.36 5.22
C VAL A 140 13.95 7.35 3.76
N ASP A 141 13.37 6.44 2.95
CA ASP A 141 13.57 6.36 1.51
C ASP A 141 12.23 6.14 0.81
N LEU A 142 12.01 6.81 -0.32
CA LEU A 142 10.84 6.63 -1.18
C LEU A 142 11.28 6.36 -2.62
N ILE A 143 10.85 5.23 -3.17
CA ILE A 143 11.06 4.84 -4.56
C ILE A 143 9.72 4.86 -5.27
N LEU A 144 9.60 5.73 -6.27
CA LEU A 144 8.44 5.82 -7.15
C LEU A 144 8.77 5.12 -8.47
N THR A 145 7.98 4.13 -8.85
CA THR A 145 8.08 3.48 -10.15
C THR A 145 6.79 3.71 -10.94
N ASN A 146 6.93 4.18 -12.18
CA ASN A 146 5.79 4.39 -13.06
C ASN A 146 6.21 4.06 -14.50
N GLU A 147 5.41 3.26 -15.19
CA GLU A 147 5.70 2.86 -16.57
C GLU A 147 5.44 3.97 -17.61
N THR A 148 4.85 5.10 -17.24
CA THR A 148 4.40 6.13 -18.18
C THR A 148 5.00 7.52 -17.98
N ALA A 149 6.19 7.65 -17.48
CA ALA A 149 6.94 8.91 -17.61
C ALA A 149 7.74 8.92 -18.92
N SER A 150 7.07 8.92 -20.07
CA SER A 150 7.71 9.42 -21.28
C SER A 150 7.73 10.95 -21.18
N VAL A 151 8.78 11.49 -20.61
CA VAL A 151 9.11 12.92 -20.80
C VAL A 151 9.51 13.06 -22.27
N SER A 152 8.57 13.47 -23.12
CA SER A 152 8.93 13.93 -24.45
C SER A 152 9.63 15.26 -24.28
N THR A 153 10.96 15.24 -24.23
CA THR A 153 11.77 16.42 -24.51
C THR A 153 11.67 16.66 -25.99
N SER A 154 10.71 17.46 -26.44
CA SER A 154 10.78 18.07 -27.78
C SER A 154 11.96 19.03 -27.76
N PRO A 155 12.95 18.86 -28.64
CA PRO A 155 13.97 19.89 -28.83
C PRO A 155 13.30 21.12 -29.42
N ALA A 156 13.64 22.27 -28.87
CA ALA A 156 13.29 23.59 -29.38
C ALA A 156 13.95 23.83 -30.73
#